data_a05742c6fb410af90f1e4088e0bdba81
#
_entry.id   a05742c6fb410af90f1e4088e0bdba81
#
_cell.length_a   1.000
_cell.length_b   1.000
_cell.length_c   1.000
_cell.angle_alpha   90.00
_cell.angle_beta   90.00
_cell.angle_gamma   90.00
#
_symmetry.space_group_name_H-M   'P 1'
#
loop_
_entity.id
_entity.type
_entity.pdbx_description
1 polymer ?
#
loop_
_entity_poly.entity_id
_entity_poly.type
_entity_poly.pdbx_seq_one_letter_code
_entity_poly.pdbx_strand_id
1 'polypeptide(L)'
;VLRAFEQEIGHDVIRPTIAGLMGAYGAALYAREKAQAAGKATELSTLLSKEALEEFTHSVKAITCRGCSNSCKLTVNTFSGGRKFISGNRCEKPVTGVKSTEAQYNMFEEKRKLLARYTYKDTGKPVIGIPMGLNMYELLPFWYKFFTTLGYDVKTSPASNRQLYLKGQHTIPSDTACFPAKLMHGHVEALLDEGVDAVFYPCMTYNFDENLGDNHYNCPVVAYYPEVISSNIQKLKDTVFIGDYVGLHRRHDFPGKMYEILRRHFPNGTFTKKDVKKASDAAYAEYDLYMRAVRAIGDKFLALAEEQHKPVIVLAGRPYHVDPEINHGIDGLICDCGAVVVT
;
A
#
# COMPACT_ATOMS: atom_id res chain seq x y z
N VAL A 1 34.38 -9.09 -17.50
CA VAL A 1 33.37 -8.95 -18.55
C VAL A 1 34.05 -8.78 -19.91
N LEU A 2 34.92 -7.76 -20.12
CA LEU A 2 35.54 -7.48 -21.42
C LEU A 2 36.30 -8.70 -21.96
N ARG A 3 37.23 -9.24 -21.18
CA ARG A 3 38.05 -10.41 -21.57
C ARG A 3 37.23 -11.65 -21.90
N ALA A 4 36.17 -11.92 -21.13
CA ALA A 4 35.26 -13.03 -21.39
C ALA A 4 34.48 -12.84 -22.71
N PHE A 5 34.11 -11.59 -23.01
CA PHE A 5 33.44 -11.26 -24.26
C PHE A 5 34.38 -11.40 -25.48
N GLU A 6 35.62 -10.93 -25.38
CA GLU A 6 36.66 -11.11 -26.40
C GLU A 6 36.94 -12.61 -26.70
N GLN A 7 36.97 -13.44 -25.65
CA GLN A 7 37.14 -14.88 -25.80
C GLN A 7 35.98 -15.54 -26.54
N GLU A 8 34.75 -15.08 -26.25
CA GLU A 8 33.55 -15.64 -26.87
C GLU A 8 33.41 -15.27 -28.33
N ILE A 9 33.74 -14.00 -28.72
CA ILE A 9 33.63 -13.55 -30.11
C ILE A 9 34.89 -13.80 -30.93
N GLY A 10 35.98 -14.20 -30.31
CA GLY A 10 37.27 -14.48 -30.99
C GLY A 10 38.00 -13.24 -31.53
N HIS A 11 37.63 -12.02 -31.10
CA HIS A 11 38.21 -10.78 -31.53
C HIS A 11 38.47 -9.82 -30.38
N ASP A 12 39.50 -8.96 -30.52
CA ASP A 12 39.73 -7.90 -29.56
C ASP A 12 38.65 -6.84 -29.64
N VAL A 13 38.21 -6.36 -28.49
CA VAL A 13 37.17 -5.34 -28.36
C VAL A 13 37.78 -3.97 -28.06
N ILE A 14 37.58 -3.03 -28.93
CA ILE A 14 38.04 -1.64 -28.74
C ILE A 14 37.06 -0.94 -27.77
N ARG A 15 37.55 -0.65 -26.58
CA ARG A 15 36.83 0.17 -25.61
C ARG A 15 37.47 1.55 -25.50
N PRO A 16 36.84 2.61 -26.02
CA PRO A 16 37.39 3.97 -25.91
C PRO A 16 37.40 4.43 -24.42
N THR A 17 38.33 5.33 -24.11
CA THR A 17 38.43 5.92 -22.75
C THR A 17 37.17 6.64 -22.31
N ILE A 18 36.37 7.12 -23.27
CA ILE A 18 35.06 7.78 -23.06
C ILE A 18 33.88 6.82 -23.14
N ALA A 19 34.09 5.52 -22.91
CA ALA A 19 33.04 4.51 -23.05
C ALA A 19 31.73 4.85 -22.29
N GLY A 20 31.82 5.53 -21.15
CA GLY A 20 30.65 6.00 -20.39
C GLY A 20 29.81 7.07 -21.10
N LEU A 21 30.39 7.75 -22.10
CA LEU A 21 29.69 8.79 -22.88
C LEU A 21 29.17 8.29 -24.24
N MET A 22 29.42 7.02 -24.58
CA MET A 22 29.04 6.47 -25.90
C MET A 22 27.53 6.48 -26.14
N GLY A 23 26.73 6.28 -25.07
CA GLY A 23 25.26 6.40 -25.14
C GLY A 23 24.83 7.83 -25.53
N ALA A 24 25.44 8.85 -24.92
CA ALA A 24 25.15 10.25 -25.23
C ALA A 24 25.59 10.60 -26.65
N TYR A 25 26.76 10.10 -27.08
CA TYR A 25 27.24 10.28 -28.45
C TYR A 25 26.30 9.63 -29.48
N GLY A 26 25.88 8.38 -29.23
CA GLY A 26 24.90 7.71 -30.08
C GLY A 26 23.56 8.44 -30.16
N ALA A 27 23.07 8.96 -29.06
CA ALA A 27 21.85 9.77 -29.01
C ALA A 27 21.98 11.06 -29.83
N ALA A 28 23.16 11.73 -29.78
CA ALA A 28 23.41 12.92 -30.56
C ALA A 28 23.46 12.61 -32.08
N LEU A 29 24.07 11.51 -32.49
CA LEU A 29 24.08 11.06 -33.89
C LEU A 29 22.65 10.75 -34.38
N TYR A 30 21.86 10.04 -33.57
CA TYR A 30 20.47 9.71 -33.90
C TYR A 30 19.62 10.99 -34.01
N ALA A 31 19.75 11.92 -33.08
CA ALA A 31 19.03 13.19 -33.12
C ALA A 31 19.39 13.99 -34.41
N ARG A 32 20.66 14.01 -34.79
CA ARG A 32 21.12 14.65 -36.05
C ARG A 32 20.46 14.00 -37.26
N GLU A 33 20.48 12.68 -37.35
CA GLU A 33 19.84 11.92 -38.44
C GLU A 33 18.34 12.25 -38.55
N LYS A 34 17.63 12.26 -37.42
CA LYS A 34 16.22 12.61 -37.37
C LYS A 34 15.93 14.05 -37.78
N ALA A 35 16.76 14.99 -37.34
CA ALA A 35 16.65 16.40 -37.76
C ALA A 35 16.88 16.57 -39.27
N GLN A 36 17.85 15.87 -39.82
CA GLN A 36 18.13 15.87 -41.26
C GLN A 36 16.95 15.29 -42.05
N ALA A 37 16.44 14.14 -41.65
CA ALA A 37 15.29 13.48 -42.29
C ALA A 37 13.99 14.33 -42.22
N ALA A 38 13.84 15.13 -41.15
CA ALA A 38 12.71 16.05 -40.98
C ALA A 38 12.89 17.42 -41.66
N GLY A 39 14.01 17.64 -42.37
CA GLY A 39 14.32 18.95 -43.01
C GLY A 39 14.65 20.06 -41.99
N LYS A 40 14.96 19.71 -40.75
CA LYS A 40 15.20 20.65 -39.65
C LYS A 40 16.69 20.82 -39.31
N ALA A 41 17.58 20.35 -40.15
CA ALA A 41 19.01 20.37 -39.89
C ALA A 41 19.60 21.81 -39.75
N THR A 42 18.91 22.81 -40.26
CA THR A 42 19.30 24.24 -40.22
C THR A 42 18.58 25.03 -39.14
N GLU A 43 17.66 24.42 -38.36
CA GLU A 43 17.02 25.10 -37.24
C GLU A 43 18.06 25.42 -36.15
N LEU A 44 17.93 26.60 -35.54
CA LEU A 44 18.81 27.02 -34.46
C LEU A 44 18.67 26.06 -33.27
N SER A 45 19.79 25.65 -32.71
CA SER A 45 19.84 24.84 -31.51
C SER A 45 19.19 25.55 -30.30
N THR A 46 18.47 24.79 -29.46
CA THR A 46 17.98 25.28 -28.17
C THR A 46 19.05 25.24 -27.08
N LEU A 47 20.27 24.82 -27.39
CA LEU A 47 21.37 24.85 -26.44
C LEU A 47 21.72 26.30 -26.08
N LEU A 48 22.11 26.50 -24.82
CA LEU A 48 22.55 27.80 -24.34
C LEU A 48 23.80 28.24 -25.10
N SER A 49 23.93 29.55 -25.39
CA SER A 49 25.15 30.12 -25.92
C SER A 49 26.30 30.00 -24.90
N LYS A 50 27.55 30.21 -25.36
CA LYS A 50 28.70 30.17 -24.47
C LYS A 50 28.58 31.19 -23.33
N GLU A 51 28.13 32.40 -23.63
CA GLU A 51 27.92 33.51 -22.69
C GLU A 51 26.84 33.14 -21.69
N ALA A 52 25.72 32.57 -22.17
CA ALA A 52 24.65 32.12 -21.31
C ALA A 52 25.04 30.92 -20.40
N LEU A 53 25.99 30.10 -20.83
CA LEU A 53 26.58 29.03 -20.01
C LEU A 53 27.52 29.59 -18.94
N GLU A 54 28.29 30.63 -19.21
CA GLU A 54 29.17 31.30 -18.26
C GLU A 54 28.38 32.00 -17.15
N GLU A 55 27.19 32.54 -17.47
CA GLU A 55 26.26 33.14 -16.51
C GLU A 55 25.32 32.14 -15.84
N PHE A 56 25.37 30.87 -16.24
CA PHE A 56 24.46 29.87 -15.75
C PHE A 56 24.68 29.56 -14.28
N THR A 57 23.65 29.78 -13.47
CA THR A 57 23.67 29.44 -12.05
C THR A 57 22.71 28.30 -11.76
N HIS A 58 23.11 27.43 -10.84
CA HIS A 58 22.32 26.29 -10.39
C HIS A 58 22.46 26.16 -8.88
N SER A 59 21.34 26.14 -8.22
CA SER A 59 21.27 25.83 -6.78
C SER A 59 20.38 24.61 -6.53
N VAL A 60 20.76 23.83 -5.54
CA VAL A 60 20.05 22.60 -5.18
C VAL A 60 19.60 22.68 -3.74
N LYS A 61 18.31 22.39 -3.49
CA LYS A 61 17.75 22.32 -2.13
C LYS A 61 17.03 20.99 -1.93
N ALA A 62 17.44 20.23 -0.93
CA ALA A 62 16.72 19.04 -0.49
C ALA A 62 15.62 19.44 0.50
N ILE A 63 14.40 19.00 0.23
CA ILE A 63 13.22 19.22 1.10
C ILE A 63 12.44 17.93 1.27
N THR A 64 11.63 17.87 2.30
CA THR A 64 10.67 16.77 2.47
C THR A 64 9.28 17.26 2.09
N CYS A 65 8.63 16.59 1.15
CA CYS A 65 7.24 16.85 0.81
C CYS A 65 6.34 16.51 2.01
N ARG A 66 5.39 17.39 2.29
CA ARG A 66 4.39 17.22 3.36
C ARG A 66 2.97 17.06 2.79
N GLY A 67 2.84 16.78 1.50
CA GLY A 67 1.55 16.70 0.82
C GLY A 67 0.75 15.42 1.10
N CYS A 68 1.42 14.36 1.57
CA CYS A 68 0.81 13.07 1.94
C CYS A 68 1.75 12.25 2.84
N SER A 69 1.31 11.06 3.26
CA SER A 69 2.09 10.14 4.12
C SER A 69 3.41 9.67 3.50
N ASN A 70 3.55 9.70 2.16
CA ASN A 70 4.77 9.29 1.47
C ASN A 70 6.01 10.12 1.84
N SER A 71 5.83 11.36 2.32
CA SER A 71 6.93 12.22 2.81
C SER A 71 8.16 12.21 1.90
N CYS A 72 7.93 12.29 0.57
CA CYS A 72 8.97 12.17 -0.45
C CYS A 72 10.13 13.13 -0.18
N LYS A 73 11.36 12.64 -0.32
CA LYS A 73 12.56 13.47 -0.34
C LYS A 73 12.69 14.09 -1.72
N LEU A 74 12.45 15.38 -1.80
CA LEU A 74 12.48 16.14 -3.04
C LEU A 74 13.82 16.87 -3.19
N THR A 75 14.33 16.88 -4.40
CA THR A 75 15.44 17.74 -4.81
C THR A 75 14.88 18.86 -5.67
N VAL A 76 14.93 20.07 -5.17
CA VAL A 76 14.51 21.28 -5.90
C VAL A 76 15.74 21.90 -6.52
N ASN A 77 15.85 21.82 -7.83
CA ASN A 77 16.87 22.49 -8.63
C ASN A 77 16.33 23.85 -9.07
N THR A 78 17.03 24.90 -8.77
CA THR A 78 16.69 26.25 -9.22
C THR A 78 17.79 26.72 -10.15
N PHE A 79 17.40 27.10 -11.36
CA PHE A 79 18.30 27.55 -12.43
C PHE A 79 18.22 29.05 -12.63
N SER A 80 19.16 29.60 -13.37
CA SER A 80 19.16 30.99 -13.86
C SER A 80 17.77 31.37 -14.41
N GLY A 81 17.29 32.56 -14.07
CA GLY A 81 15.94 33.01 -14.44
C GLY A 81 14.82 32.45 -13.57
N GLY A 82 15.15 31.80 -12.44
CA GLY A 82 14.16 31.33 -11.44
C GLY A 82 13.40 30.07 -11.84
N ARG A 83 13.73 29.42 -12.95
CA ARG A 83 13.11 28.14 -13.33
C ARG A 83 13.46 27.05 -12.33
N LYS A 84 12.45 26.27 -11.95
CA LYS A 84 12.63 25.18 -11.00
C LYS A 84 12.37 23.83 -11.66
N PHE A 85 13.17 22.84 -11.28
CA PHE A 85 12.94 21.45 -11.59
C PHE A 85 12.92 20.66 -10.28
N ILE A 86 11.86 19.92 -10.05
CA ILE A 86 11.68 19.12 -8.83
C ILE A 86 11.80 17.66 -9.24
N SER A 87 12.63 16.92 -8.51
CA SER A 87 12.81 15.47 -8.67
C SER A 87 12.67 14.76 -7.32
N GLY A 88 12.52 13.43 -7.37
CA GLY A 88 12.26 12.60 -6.18
C GLY A 88 10.79 12.58 -5.76
N ASN A 89 9.91 13.27 -6.50
CA ASN A 89 8.46 13.18 -6.32
C ASN A 89 7.92 11.85 -6.85
N ARG A 90 6.92 11.32 -6.15
CA ARG A 90 6.15 10.14 -6.58
C ARG A 90 4.80 10.51 -7.17
N CYS A 91 4.48 11.78 -7.24
CA CYS A 91 3.27 12.34 -7.86
C CYS A 91 3.53 13.78 -8.32
N GLU A 92 2.65 14.34 -9.12
CA GLU A 92 2.80 15.69 -9.68
C GLU A 92 2.49 16.83 -8.70
N LYS A 93 1.88 16.57 -7.55
CA LYS A 93 1.50 17.62 -6.57
C LYS A 93 2.63 18.60 -6.21
N PRO A 94 3.89 18.17 -5.99
CA PRO A 94 4.98 19.09 -5.69
C PRO A 94 5.38 19.98 -6.87
N VAL A 95 5.10 19.53 -8.10
CA VAL A 95 5.47 20.24 -9.35
C VAL A 95 4.38 21.20 -9.77
N THR A 96 3.14 20.74 -9.80
CA THR A 96 2.01 21.52 -10.32
C THR A 96 1.43 22.48 -9.31
N GLY A 97 1.56 22.17 -8.01
CA GLY A 97 0.93 22.97 -6.94
C GLY A 97 -0.61 22.97 -6.97
N VAL A 98 -1.19 22.32 -7.97
CA VAL A 98 -2.64 22.34 -8.21
C VAL A 98 -3.30 21.33 -7.27
N LYS A 99 -4.09 21.81 -6.33
CA LYS A 99 -5.15 21.00 -5.74
C LYS A 99 -6.32 21.09 -6.70
N SER A 100 -6.73 19.97 -7.27
CA SER A 100 -7.98 19.91 -8.01
C SER A 100 -9.11 20.47 -7.11
N THR A 101 -9.84 21.47 -7.58
CA THR A 101 -11.02 22.02 -6.91
C THR A 101 -12.26 21.21 -7.26
N GLU A 102 -12.17 20.28 -8.20
CA GLU A 102 -13.26 19.41 -8.60
C GLU A 102 -13.46 18.26 -7.61
N ALA A 103 -14.72 17.85 -7.45
CA ALA A 103 -15.05 16.67 -6.66
C ALA A 103 -14.34 15.44 -7.26
N GLN A 104 -13.53 14.78 -6.44
CA GLN A 104 -12.82 13.55 -6.83
C GLN A 104 -13.68 12.34 -6.46
N TYR A 105 -13.96 11.48 -7.44
CA TYR A 105 -14.69 10.23 -7.24
C TYR A 105 -13.69 9.09 -7.13
N ASN A 106 -13.24 8.84 -5.90
CA ASN A 106 -12.17 7.91 -5.56
C ASN A 106 -12.68 6.83 -4.58
N MET A 107 -12.91 5.61 -5.07
CA MET A 107 -13.39 4.50 -4.21
C MET A 107 -12.41 4.10 -3.11
N PHE A 108 -11.10 4.26 -3.32
CA PHE A 108 -10.12 3.97 -2.27
C PHE A 108 -10.27 4.93 -1.08
N GLU A 109 -10.52 6.20 -1.36
CA GLU A 109 -10.79 7.21 -0.32
C GLU A 109 -12.08 6.89 0.45
N GLU A 110 -13.13 6.49 -0.26
CA GLU A 110 -14.39 6.11 0.38
C GLU A 110 -14.26 4.83 1.21
N LYS A 111 -13.48 3.82 0.74
CA LYS A 111 -13.14 2.65 1.54
C LYS A 111 -12.39 3.05 2.82
N ARG A 112 -11.42 3.96 2.73
CA ARG A 112 -10.72 4.49 3.92
C ARG A 112 -11.68 5.15 4.91
N LYS A 113 -12.64 5.96 4.42
CA LYS A 113 -13.68 6.59 5.27
C LYS A 113 -14.61 5.56 5.91
N LEU A 114 -14.98 4.50 5.20
CA LEU A 114 -15.78 3.41 5.76
C LEU A 114 -15.03 2.68 6.87
N LEU A 115 -13.76 2.36 6.65
CA LEU A 115 -12.91 1.68 7.64
C LEU A 115 -12.62 2.56 8.86
N ALA A 116 -12.50 3.88 8.68
CA ALA A 116 -12.28 4.84 9.77
C ALA A 116 -13.45 4.90 10.78
N ARG A 117 -14.59 4.27 10.50
CA ARG A 117 -15.71 4.15 11.46
C ARG A 117 -15.44 3.15 12.58
N TYR A 118 -14.52 2.22 12.36
CA TYR A 118 -14.15 1.17 13.32
C TYR A 118 -13.02 1.69 14.23
N THR A 119 -13.38 2.60 15.13
CA THR A 119 -12.44 3.27 16.02
C THR A 119 -12.35 2.59 17.38
N TYR A 120 -11.17 2.61 17.98
CA TYR A 120 -10.96 2.19 19.36
C TYR A 120 -11.80 3.03 20.31
N LYS A 121 -12.46 2.33 21.24
CA LYS A 121 -13.19 2.94 22.37
C LYS A 121 -12.71 2.25 23.62
N ASP A 122 -12.11 3.02 24.51
CA ASP A 122 -11.72 2.53 25.81
C ASP A 122 -12.98 2.39 26.70
N THR A 123 -13.37 1.15 26.95
CA THR A 123 -14.50 0.84 27.83
C THR A 123 -14.05 0.11 29.10
N GLY A 124 -12.74 0.02 29.34
CA GLY A 124 -12.14 -0.70 30.46
C GLY A 124 -12.13 -2.22 30.30
N LYS A 125 -12.34 -2.72 29.08
CA LYS A 125 -12.32 -4.15 28.74
C LYS A 125 -10.95 -4.55 28.19
N PRO A 126 -10.63 -5.86 28.20
CA PRO A 126 -9.41 -6.32 27.56
C PRO A 126 -9.36 -5.92 26.09
N VAL A 127 -8.16 -5.49 25.63
CA VAL A 127 -7.95 -4.92 24.31
C VAL A 127 -7.38 -5.94 23.35
N ILE A 128 -8.07 -6.18 22.25
CA ILE A 128 -7.57 -6.98 21.12
C ILE A 128 -6.96 -6.03 20.09
N GLY A 129 -5.66 -6.16 19.87
CA GLY A 129 -4.94 -5.44 18.82
C GLY A 129 -5.08 -6.12 17.45
N ILE A 130 -5.49 -5.37 16.43
CA ILE A 130 -5.58 -5.85 15.04
C ILE A 130 -4.56 -5.11 14.19
N PRO A 131 -3.53 -5.79 13.65
CA PRO A 131 -2.55 -5.16 12.77
C PRO A 131 -3.18 -4.87 11.41
N MET A 132 -3.16 -3.59 10.99
CA MET A 132 -3.77 -3.11 9.75
C MET A 132 -2.84 -3.31 8.56
N GLY A 133 -2.87 -4.49 7.97
CA GLY A 133 -2.12 -4.85 6.79
C GLY A 133 -2.74 -6.02 6.07
N LEU A 134 -2.29 -6.29 4.86
CA LEU A 134 -2.75 -7.40 4.02
C LEU A 134 -4.29 -7.47 3.97
N ASN A 135 -4.86 -8.67 4.18
CA ASN A 135 -6.31 -8.90 4.16
C ASN A 135 -7.07 -8.29 5.35
N MET A 136 -6.36 -7.81 6.38
CA MET A 136 -7.03 -7.21 7.55
C MET A 136 -7.78 -5.91 7.20
N TYR A 137 -7.39 -5.20 6.13
CA TYR A 137 -8.15 -4.04 5.64
C TYR A 137 -9.59 -4.40 5.23
N GLU A 138 -9.78 -5.48 4.49
CA GLU A 138 -11.12 -5.91 4.07
C GLU A 138 -11.90 -6.52 5.22
N LEU A 139 -11.22 -7.21 6.13
CA LEU A 139 -11.83 -7.99 7.19
C LEU A 139 -11.99 -7.23 8.51
N LEU A 140 -11.52 -5.97 8.61
CA LEU A 140 -11.68 -5.17 9.81
C LEU A 140 -13.14 -5.06 10.28
N PRO A 141 -14.14 -4.81 9.42
CA PRO A 141 -15.53 -4.75 9.83
C PRO A 141 -15.99 -6.02 10.54
N PHE A 142 -15.61 -7.18 10.00
CA PHE A 142 -15.92 -8.48 10.56
C PHE A 142 -15.29 -8.66 11.95
N TRP A 143 -13.97 -8.50 12.05
CA TRP A 143 -13.23 -8.76 13.28
C TRP A 143 -13.55 -7.76 14.39
N TYR A 144 -13.70 -6.49 14.03
CA TYR A 144 -14.13 -5.46 14.98
C TYR A 144 -15.47 -5.80 15.60
N LYS A 145 -16.47 -6.17 14.78
CA LYS A 145 -17.80 -6.52 15.25
C LYS A 145 -17.78 -7.80 16.07
N PHE A 146 -17.01 -8.79 15.66
CA PHE A 146 -16.85 -10.05 16.38
C PHE A 146 -16.36 -9.83 17.80
N PHE A 147 -15.23 -9.19 17.98
CA PHE A 147 -14.62 -8.99 19.29
C PHE A 147 -15.40 -8.03 20.17
N THR A 148 -15.93 -6.94 19.62
CA THR A 148 -16.76 -6.00 20.41
C THR A 148 -18.07 -6.64 20.89
N THR A 149 -18.66 -7.54 20.10
CA THR A 149 -19.86 -8.30 20.53
C THR A 149 -19.53 -9.31 21.64
N LEU A 150 -18.32 -9.85 21.65
CA LEU A 150 -17.83 -10.72 22.72
C LEU A 150 -17.44 -9.97 24.00
N GLY A 151 -17.40 -8.64 23.96
CA GLY A 151 -17.08 -7.83 25.13
C GLY A 151 -15.61 -7.47 25.26
N TYR A 152 -14.86 -7.45 24.15
CA TYR A 152 -13.50 -6.92 24.07
C TYR A 152 -13.50 -5.51 23.46
N ASP A 153 -12.54 -4.71 23.83
CA ASP A 153 -12.21 -3.50 23.09
C ASP A 153 -11.26 -3.84 21.94
N VAL A 154 -11.44 -3.18 20.79
CA VAL A 154 -10.64 -3.46 19.60
C VAL A 154 -9.83 -2.24 19.22
N LYS A 155 -8.52 -2.41 19.11
CA LYS A 155 -7.57 -1.38 18.74
C LYS A 155 -6.84 -1.79 17.46
N THR A 156 -6.89 -0.93 16.44
CA THR A 156 -6.12 -1.14 15.22
C THR A 156 -4.74 -0.50 15.35
N SER A 157 -3.74 -1.07 14.71
CA SER A 157 -2.44 -0.42 14.60
C SER A 157 -2.54 0.92 13.83
N PRO A 158 -1.61 1.84 14.02
CA PRO A 158 -1.59 3.13 13.32
C PRO A 158 -1.46 2.96 11.80
N ALA A 159 -1.78 4.02 11.05
CA ALA A 159 -1.62 4.02 9.59
C ALA A 159 -0.16 3.76 9.18
N SER A 160 0.00 3.03 8.08
CA SER A 160 1.31 2.72 7.51
C SER A 160 2.06 3.98 7.12
N ASN A 161 3.33 3.99 7.43
CA ASN A 161 4.28 5.02 7.01
C ASN A 161 5.71 4.47 7.15
N ARG A 162 6.70 5.25 6.67
CA ARG A 162 8.10 4.85 6.75
C ARG A 162 8.58 4.59 8.19
N GLN A 163 8.10 5.33 9.18
CA GLN A 163 8.52 5.14 10.58
C GLN A 163 8.01 3.81 11.12
N LEU A 164 6.76 3.45 10.78
CA LEU A 164 6.19 2.15 11.12
C LEU A 164 7.00 1.01 10.47
N TYR A 165 7.38 1.14 9.20
CA TYR A 165 8.26 0.17 8.54
C TYR A 165 9.59 0.01 9.28
N LEU A 166 10.25 1.12 9.60
CA LEU A 166 11.54 1.11 10.31
C LEU A 166 11.43 0.51 11.71
N LYS A 167 10.29 0.69 12.38
CA LYS A 167 10.02 0.09 13.70
C LYS A 167 10.10 -1.44 13.65
N GLY A 168 9.51 -2.07 12.64
CA GLY A 168 9.49 -3.52 12.48
C GLY A 168 10.67 -4.10 11.68
N GLN A 169 11.50 -3.26 11.04
CA GLN A 169 12.50 -3.71 10.08
C GLN A 169 13.48 -4.74 10.65
N HIS A 170 13.86 -4.62 11.91
CA HIS A 170 14.83 -5.51 12.57
C HIS A 170 14.30 -6.93 12.79
N THR A 171 12.99 -7.14 12.68
CA THR A 171 12.35 -8.45 12.84
C THR A 171 12.03 -9.13 11.50
N ILE A 172 12.31 -8.48 10.37
CA ILE A 172 12.05 -9.02 9.03
C ILE A 172 13.11 -10.07 8.70
N PRO A 173 12.73 -11.35 8.51
CA PRO A 173 13.70 -12.42 8.33
C PRO A 173 14.31 -12.50 6.93
N SER A 174 13.69 -11.89 5.93
CA SER A 174 14.12 -11.98 4.53
C SER A 174 13.76 -10.74 3.72
N ASP A 175 14.70 -10.28 2.90
CA ASP A 175 14.50 -9.19 1.96
C ASP A 175 13.55 -9.55 0.81
N THR A 176 13.34 -10.85 0.56
CA THR A 176 12.45 -11.34 -0.51
C THR A 176 10.97 -11.23 -0.17
N ALA A 177 10.61 -11.02 1.12
CA ALA A 177 9.23 -10.77 1.49
C ALA A 177 8.68 -9.50 0.80
N CYS A 178 7.44 -9.55 0.32
CA CYS A 178 6.82 -8.39 -0.32
C CYS A 178 6.64 -7.24 0.68
N PHE A 179 6.63 -6.00 0.19
CA PHE A 179 6.57 -4.82 1.04
C PHE A 179 5.34 -4.78 1.97
N PRO A 180 4.11 -5.16 1.52
CA PRO A 180 2.96 -5.26 2.42
C PRO A 180 3.15 -6.22 3.60
N ALA A 181 3.86 -7.33 3.39
CA ALA A 181 4.21 -8.27 4.45
C ALA A 181 5.23 -7.67 5.43
N LYS A 182 6.25 -6.97 4.92
CA LYS A 182 7.24 -6.28 5.75
C LYS A 182 6.61 -5.24 6.67
N LEU A 183 5.58 -4.53 6.21
CA LEU A 183 4.83 -3.58 7.04
C LEU A 183 4.15 -4.24 8.24
N MET A 184 3.71 -5.51 8.12
CA MET A 184 3.06 -6.23 9.22
C MET A 184 3.93 -6.31 10.48
N HIS A 185 5.26 -6.41 10.34
CA HIS A 185 6.18 -6.36 11.46
C HIS A 185 6.05 -5.06 12.26
N GLY A 186 6.02 -3.93 11.55
CA GLY A 186 5.83 -2.62 12.18
C GLY A 186 4.45 -2.46 12.83
N HIS A 187 3.41 -2.98 12.20
CA HIS A 187 2.05 -2.94 12.76
C HIS A 187 1.95 -3.73 14.07
N VAL A 188 2.52 -4.92 14.11
CA VAL A 188 2.52 -5.76 15.33
C VAL A 188 3.37 -5.11 16.43
N GLU A 189 4.58 -4.65 16.11
CA GLU A 189 5.44 -3.93 17.08
C GLU A 189 4.75 -2.68 17.66
N ALA A 190 3.99 -1.94 16.84
CA ALA A 190 3.27 -0.78 17.30
C ALA A 190 2.16 -1.14 18.31
N LEU A 191 1.40 -2.21 18.05
CA LEU A 191 0.36 -2.69 18.97
C LEU A 191 0.94 -3.17 20.30
N LEU A 192 2.07 -3.86 20.26
CA LEU A 192 2.78 -4.31 21.46
C LEU A 192 3.26 -3.15 22.32
N ASP A 193 3.80 -2.11 21.69
CA ASP A 193 4.23 -0.88 22.40
C ASP A 193 3.04 -0.10 22.99
N GLU A 194 1.85 -0.24 22.44
CA GLU A 194 0.60 0.33 22.95
C GLU A 194 -0.04 -0.50 24.08
N GLY A 195 0.56 -1.64 24.43
CA GLY A 195 0.17 -2.46 25.58
C GLY A 195 -1.17 -3.16 25.40
N VAL A 196 -1.50 -3.66 24.20
CA VAL A 196 -2.71 -4.46 23.99
C VAL A 196 -2.61 -5.80 24.73
N ASP A 197 -3.76 -6.34 25.24
CA ASP A 197 -3.77 -7.60 25.98
C ASP A 197 -3.54 -8.80 25.06
N ALA A 198 -3.95 -8.72 23.79
CA ALA A 198 -3.70 -9.74 22.80
C ALA A 198 -3.57 -9.12 21.39
N VAL A 199 -2.76 -9.73 20.53
CA VAL A 199 -2.70 -9.42 19.11
C VAL A 199 -3.42 -10.51 18.32
N PHE A 200 -4.39 -10.12 17.51
CA PHE A 200 -5.13 -11.01 16.64
C PHE A 200 -4.71 -10.84 15.19
N TYR A 201 -4.01 -11.83 14.65
CA TYR A 201 -3.60 -11.89 13.26
C TYR A 201 -3.65 -13.34 12.77
N PRO A 202 -4.82 -13.82 12.28
CA PRO A 202 -5.02 -15.22 11.94
C PRO A 202 -4.39 -15.61 10.61
N CYS A 203 -3.98 -16.87 10.50
CA CYS A 203 -3.66 -17.51 9.24
C CYS A 203 -4.95 -17.78 8.45
N MET A 204 -5.00 -17.30 7.20
CA MET A 204 -6.19 -17.43 6.36
C MET A 204 -5.81 -17.96 4.97
N THR A 205 -6.00 -19.25 4.76
CA THR A 205 -5.64 -19.91 3.49
C THR A 205 -6.68 -19.69 2.39
N TYR A 206 -7.93 -19.48 2.75
CA TYR A 206 -9.07 -19.41 1.84
C TYR A 206 -9.98 -18.23 2.18
N ASN A 207 -10.43 -17.51 1.15
CA ASN A 207 -11.30 -16.35 1.30
C ASN A 207 -12.78 -16.72 1.05
N PHE A 208 -13.68 -15.74 1.13
CA PHE A 208 -15.08 -15.92 0.76
C PHE A 208 -15.22 -16.28 -0.72
N ASP A 209 -16.17 -17.16 -0.99
CA ASP A 209 -16.65 -17.42 -2.35
C ASP A 209 -17.80 -16.44 -2.65
N GLU A 210 -17.57 -15.53 -3.58
CA GLU A 210 -18.57 -14.57 -4.06
C GLU A 210 -19.27 -15.07 -5.35
N ASN A 211 -18.98 -16.30 -5.79
CA ASN A 211 -19.46 -16.90 -7.03
C ASN A 211 -19.11 -16.09 -8.31
N LEU A 212 -17.99 -15.35 -8.26
CA LEU A 212 -17.50 -14.52 -9.36
C LEU A 212 -16.18 -15.04 -9.96
N GLY A 213 -15.60 -16.08 -9.38
CA GLY A 213 -14.34 -16.67 -9.81
C GLY A 213 -14.23 -18.12 -9.39
N ASP A 214 -13.19 -18.78 -9.83
CA ASP A 214 -12.94 -20.23 -9.62
C ASP A 214 -11.82 -20.50 -8.59
N ASN A 215 -11.12 -19.47 -8.13
CA ASN A 215 -10.03 -19.59 -7.17
C ASN A 215 -10.16 -18.59 -6.02
N HIS A 216 -10.27 -19.12 -4.81
CA HIS A 216 -10.46 -18.34 -3.57
C HIS A 216 -9.32 -18.51 -2.58
N TYR A 217 -8.21 -19.13 -2.98
CA TYR A 217 -7.01 -19.25 -2.15
C TYR A 217 -6.29 -17.91 -2.04
N ASN A 218 -5.93 -17.56 -0.83
CA ASN A 218 -5.04 -16.45 -0.58
C ASN A 218 -3.61 -16.77 -1.02
N CYS A 219 -2.82 -15.73 -1.32
CA CYS A 219 -1.40 -15.94 -1.57
C CYS A 219 -0.71 -16.50 -0.30
N PRO A 220 0.40 -17.24 -0.44
CA PRO A 220 1.09 -17.85 0.70
C PRO A 220 1.45 -16.85 1.82
N VAL A 221 1.75 -15.60 1.46
CA VAL A 221 2.06 -14.55 2.43
C VAL A 221 0.83 -14.23 3.29
N VAL A 222 -0.35 -14.01 2.68
CA VAL A 222 -1.59 -13.79 3.45
C VAL A 222 -1.97 -15.03 4.28
N ALA A 223 -1.75 -16.22 3.71
CA ALA A 223 -2.15 -17.47 4.32
C ALA A 223 -1.34 -17.83 5.58
N TYR A 224 0.00 -17.57 5.58
CA TYR A 224 0.92 -18.14 6.56
C TYR A 224 1.80 -17.09 7.28
N TYR A 225 1.75 -15.84 6.92
CA TYR A 225 2.65 -14.83 7.49
C TYR A 225 2.52 -14.61 9.01
N PRO A 226 1.36 -14.86 9.65
CA PRO A 226 1.28 -14.88 11.12
C PRO A 226 2.29 -15.81 11.80
N GLU A 227 2.64 -16.96 11.19
CA GLU A 227 3.66 -17.86 11.71
C GLU A 227 5.07 -17.26 11.62
N VAL A 228 5.34 -16.51 10.53
CA VAL A 228 6.60 -15.77 10.38
C VAL A 228 6.70 -14.66 11.43
N ILE A 229 5.64 -13.90 11.64
CA ILE A 229 5.56 -12.85 12.66
C ILE A 229 5.83 -13.42 14.05
N SER A 230 5.12 -14.50 14.43
CA SER A 230 5.26 -15.11 15.76
C SER A 230 6.67 -15.64 16.03
N SER A 231 7.35 -16.11 14.98
CA SER A 231 8.70 -16.66 15.08
C SER A 231 9.79 -15.58 15.16
N ASN A 232 9.53 -14.37 14.68
CA ASN A 232 10.56 -13.34 14.53
C ASN A 232 10.38 -12.13 15.48
N ILE A 233 9.19 -11.92 16.06
CA ILE A 233 8.96 -10.83 17.03
C ILE A 233 9.04 -11.40 18.44
N GLN A 234 10.17 -11.18 19.13
CA GLN A 234 10.42 -11.75 20.45
C GLN A 234 9.41 -11.28 21.52
N LYS A 235 8.94 -10.03 21.45
CA LYS A 235 7.95 -9.45 22.39
C LYS A 235 6.63 -10.21 22.41
N LEU A 236 6.29 -10.96 21.35
CA LEU A 236 5.09 -11.78 21.30
C LEU A 236 5.11 -12.97 22.28
N LYS A 237 6.26 -13.31 22.87
CA LYS A 237 6.34 -14.33 23.91
C LYS A 237 5.66 -13.91 25.21
N ASP A 238 5.58 -12.62 25.46
CA ASP A 238 5.01 -12.02 26.67
C ASP A 238 3.58 -11.50 26.46
N THR A 239 3.04 -11.65 25.24
CA THR A 239 1.69 -11.19 24.88
C THR A 239 0.90 -12.33 24.22
N VAL A 240 -0.40 -12.39 24.47
CA VAL A 240 -1.25 -13.37 23.78
C VAL A 240 -1.29 -13.08 22.29
N PHE A 241 -0.79 -14.01 21.48
CA PHE A 241 -0.83 -13.93 20.02
C PHE A 241 -1.78 -14.98 19.44
N ILE A 242 -2.81 -14.53 18.75
CA ILE A 242 -3.83 -15.39 18.14
C ILE A 242 -3.54 -15.43 16.63
N GLY A 243 -2.64 -16.34 16.21
CA GLY A 243 -2.22 -16.58 14.85
C GLY A 243 -2.82 -17.85 14.21
N ASP A 244 -3.86 -18.40 14.82
CA ASP A 244 -4.47 -19.67 14.44
C ASP A 244 -5.06 -19.65 13.02
N TYR A 245 -5.22 -20.83 12.43
CA TYR A 245 -5.86 -21.00 11.12
C TYR A 245 -7.37 -20.83 11.23
N VAL A 246 -7.90 -19.86 10.50
CA VAL A 246 -9.33 -19.50 10.48
C VAL A 246 -9.87 -19.48 9.06
N GLY A 247 -11.05 -20.06 8.84
CA GLY A 247 -11.75 -20.08 7.55
C GLY A 247 -13.11 -19.40 7.65
N LEU A 248 -13.22 -18.18 7.14
CA LEU A 248 -14.50 -17.42 7.14
C LEU A 248 -15.51 -17.95 6.12
N HIS A 249 -15.05 -18.66 5.08
CA HIS A 249 -15.93 -19.24 4.04
C HIS A 249 -16.86 -20.34 4.59
N ARG A 250 -16.50 -20.94 5.72
CA ARG A 250 -17.32 -21.98 6.39
C ARG A 250 -18.16 -21.39 7.50
N ARG A 251 -19.18 -20.60 7.17
CA ARG A 251 -20.02 -19.88 8.15
C ARG A 251 -20.61 -20.79 9.22
N HIS A 252 -20.93 -22.03 8.89
CA HIS A 252 -21.49 -23.01 9.86
C HIS A 252 -20.45 -23.46 10.88
N ASP A 253 -19.22 -23.75 10.46
CA ASP A 253 -18.17 -24.32 11.30
C ASP A 253 -17.40 -23.26 12.10
N PHE A 254 -17.39 -22.03 11.59
CA PHE A 254 -16.63 -20.91 12.14
C PHE A 254 -16.86 -20.66 13.64
N PRO A 255 -18.11 -20.60 14.17
CA PRO A 255 -18.33 -20.33 15.59
C PRO A 255 -17.73 -21.39 16.51
N GLY A 256 -17.82 -22.67 16.11
CA GLY A 256 -17.22 -23.78 16.84
C GLY A 256 -15.70 -23.68 16.90
N LYS A 257 -15.08 -23.44 15.74
CA LYS A 257 -13.64 -23.27 15.62
C LYS A 257 -13.12 -22.08 16.42
N MET A 258 -13.79 -20.92 16.30
CA MET A 258 -13.42 -19.73 17.07
C MET A 258 -13.58 -19.92 18.58
N TYR A 259 -14.60 -20.64 19.03
CA TYR A 259 -14.74 -20.96 20.44
C TYR A 259 -13.54 -21.78 20.95
N GLU A 260 -13.08 -22.79 20.21
CA GLU A 260 -11.91 -23.60 20.57
C GLU A 260 -10.63 -22.76 20.62
N ILE A 261 -10.42 -21.89 19.63
CA ILE A 261 -9.27 -20.98 19.57
C ILE A 261 -9.28 -20.04 20.78
N LEU A 262 -10.40 -19.36 21.01
CA LEU A 262 -10.52 -18.40 22.11
C LEU A 262 -10.35 -19.07 23.48
N ARG A 263 -10.89 -20.28 23.68
CA ARG A 263 -10.70 -21.04 24.94
C ARG A 263 -9.27 -21.45 25.20
N ARG A 264 -8.47 -21.68 24.13
CA ARG A 264 -7.04 -21.99 24.23
C ARG A 264 -6.24 -20.77 24.68
N HIS A 265 -6.52 -19.63 24.06
CA HIS A 265 -5.80 -18.38 24.35
C HIS A 265 -6.31 -17.66 25.60
N PHE A 266 -7.58 -17.79 25.91
CA PHE A 266 -8.24 -17.20 27.08
C PHE A 266 -8.94 -18.29 27.92
N PRO A 267 -8.20 -19.15 28.63
CA PRO A 267 -8.79 -20.26 29.41
C PRO A 267 -9.76 -19.77 30.49
N ASN A 268 -9.53 -18.57 31.04
CA ASN A 268 -10.38 -17.96 32.07
C ASN A 268 -11.45 -17.00 31.47
N GLY A 269 -11.60 -16.97 30.16
CA GLY A 269 -12.60 -16.14 29.49
C GLY A 269 -14.02 -16.56 29.88
N THR A 270 -14.92 -15.59 30.09
CA THR A 270 -16.30 -15.83 30.56
C THR A 270 -17.30 -16.10 29.43
N PHE A 271 -16.86 -16.04 28.14
CA PHE A 271 -17.71 -16.29 26.98
C PHE A 271 -18.11 -17.76 26.82
N THR A 272 -19.35 -17.99 26.39
CA THR A 272 -19.92 -19.30 26.08
C THR A 272 -19.93 -19.58 24.57
N LYS A 273 -20.18 -20.83 24.17
CA LYS A 273 -20.41 -21.17 22.74
C LYS A 273 -21.54 -20.33 22.11
N LYS A 274 -22.57 -20.01 22.88
CA LYS A 274 -23.72 -19.19 22.45
C LYS A 274 -23.26 -17.75 22.16
N ASP A 275 -22.40 -17.19 23.01
CA ASP A 275 -21.88 -15.84 22.84
C ASP A 275 -21.00 -15.75 21.59
N VAL A 276 -20.12 -16.73 21.36
CA VAL A 276 -19.29 -16.81 20.16
C VAL A 276 -20.14 -16.95 18.90
N LYS A 277 -21.21 -17.77 18.95
CA LYS A 277 -22.15 -17.86 17.82
C LYS A 277 -22.84 -16.52 17.54
N LYS A 278 -23.35 -15.84 18.59
CA LYS A 278 -23.95 -14.50 18.44
C LYS A 278 -22.97 -13.49 17.86
N ALA A 279 -21.73 -13.49 18.33
CA ALA A 279 -20.67 -12.62 17.81
C ALA A 279 -20.34 -12.93 16.35
N SER A 280 -20.32 -14.21 15.98
CA SER A 280 -20.09 -14.66 14.59
C SER A 280 -21.22 -14.17 13.67
N ASP A 281 -22.47 -14.39 14.06
CA ASP A 281 -23.63 -13.96 13.26
C ASP A 281 -23.62 -12.41 13.07
N ALA A 282 -23.30 -11.66 14.13
CA ALA A 282 -23.18 -10.21 14.07
C ALA A 282 -22.00 -9.75 13.16
N ALA A 283 -20.88 -10.46 13.20
CA ALA A 283 -19.70 -10.15 12.39
C ALA A 283 -19.96 -10.39 10.89
N TYR A 284 -20.60 -11.48 10.52
CA TYR A 284 -21.00 -11.74 9.14
C TYR A 284 -21.99 -10.68 8.63
N ALA A 285 -22.98 -10.31 9.45
CA ALA A 285 -23.93 -9.26 9.09
C ALA A 285 -23.24 -7.90 8.87
N GLU A 286 -22.27 -7.54 9.72
CA GLU A 286 -21.48 -6.31 9.58
C GLU A 286 -20.63 -6.32 8.31
N TYR A 287 -19.97 -7.44 8.01
CA TYR A 287 -19.20 -7.60 6.78
C TYR A 287 -20.09 -7.47 5.54
N ASP A 288 -21.26 -8.12 5.54
CA ASP A 288 -22.22 -8.01 4.43
C ASP A 288 -22.75 -6.57 4.25
N LEU A 289 -22.91 -5.81 5.37
CA LEU A 289 -23.25 -4.38 5.32
C LEU A 289 -22.13 -3.54 4.71
N TYR A 290 -20.89 -3.78 5.13
CA TYR A 290 -19.72 -3.10 4.58
C TYR A 290 -19.58 -3.34 3.07
N MET A 291 -19.68 -4.58 2.62
CA MET A 291 -19.58 -4.93 1.20
C MET A 291 -20.71 -4.30 0.37
N ARG A 292 -21.93 -4.26 0.90
CA ARG A 292 -23.05 -3.54 0.25
C ARG A 292 -22.77 -2.04 0.15
N ALA A 293 -22.21 -1.42 1.19
CA ALA A 293 -21.86 0.01 1.16
C ALA A 293 -20.77 0.29 0.11
N VAL A 294 -19.75 -0.56 0.01
CA VAL A 294 -18.70 -0.45 -1.02
C VAL A 294 -19.29 -0.53 -2.43
N ARG A 295 -20.16 -1.52 -2.67
CA ARG A 295 -20.81 -1.68 -3.99
C ARG A 295 -21.70 -0.48 -4.34
N ALA A 296 -22.52 -0.01 -3.40
CA ALA A 296 -23.37 1.16 -3.60
C ALA A 296 -22.58 2.45 -3.94
N ILE A 297 -21.38 2.60 -3.36
CA ILE A 297 -20.47 3.71 -3.73
C ILE A 297 -19.96 3.53 -5.17
N GLY A 298 -19.60 2.32 -5.56
CA GLY A 298 -19.19 1.99 -6.93
C GLY A 298 -20.27 2.34 -7.93
N ASP A 299 -21.51 1.86 -7.71
CA ASP A 299 -22.67 2.13 -8.57
C ASP A 299 -22.93 3.64 -8.70
N LYS A 300 -22.85 4.37 -7.56
CA LYS A 300 -22.98 5.83 -7.56
C LYS A 300 -21.90 6.51 -8.39
N PHE A 301 -20.65 6.06 -8.29
CA PHE A 301 -19.53 6.67 -9.02
C PHE A 301 -19.61 6.39 -10.52
N LEU A 302 -20.07 5.21 -10.91
CA LEU A 302 -20.31 4.87 -12.29
C LEU A 302 -21.41 5.75 -12.91
N ALA A 303 -22.54 5.93 -12.20
CA ALA A 303 -23.62 6.81 -12.66
C ALA A 303 -23.15 8.27 -12.80
N LEU A 304 -22.38 8.79 -11.83
CA LEU A 304 -21.82 10.15 -11.90
C LEU A 304 -20.78 10.30 -13.02
N ALA A 305 -20.00 9.26 -13.31
CA ALA A 305 -19.05 9.27 -14.42
C ALA A 305 -19.78 9.37 -15.77
N GLU A 306 -20.86 8.62 -15.92
CA GLU A 306 -21.72 8.66 -17.12
C GLU A 306 -22.36 10.05 -17.29
N GLU A 307 -22.99 10.58 -16.25
CA GLU A 307 -23.63 11.92 -16.25
C GLU A 307 -22.64 13.03 -16.60
N GLN A 308 -21.41 12.97 -16.07
CA GLN A 308 -20.38 13.99 -16.26
C GLN A 308 -19.42 13.71 -17.43
N HIS A 309 -19.67 12.66 -18.20
CA HIS A 309 -18.81 12.21 -19.30
C HIS A 309 -17.34 12.05 -18.91
N LYS A 310 -17.08 11.58 -17.66
CA LYS A 310 -15.73 11.33 -17.16
C LYS A 310 -15.27 9.91 -17.47
N PRO A 311 -14.00 9.71 -17.83
CA PRO A 311 -13.47 8.35 -17.99
C PRO A 311 -13.47 7.63 -16.64
N VAL A 312 -13.73 6.33 -16.67
CA VAL A 312 -13.67 5.44 -15.50
C VAL A 312 -12.45 4.55 -15.60
N ILE A 313 -11.67 4.50 -14.53
CA ILE A 313 -10.55 3.57 -14.41
C ILE A 313 -10.83 2.59 -13.28
N VAL A 314 -10.87 1.30 -13.63
CA VAL A 314 -10.91 0.20 -12.66
C VAL A 314 -9.49 -0.05 -12.18
N LEU A 315 -9.18 0.37 -10.95
CA LEU A 315 -7.88 0.13 -10.33
C LEU A 315 -7.94 -1.19 -9.56
N ALA A 316 -7.77 -2.30 -10.29
CA ALA A 316 -7.79 -3.64 -9.72
C ALA A 316 -6.57 -3.87 -8.82
N GLY A 317 -6.80 -4.41 -7.64
CA GLY A 317 -5.73 -4.67 -6.67
C GLY A 317 -6.16 -5.62 -5.57
N ARG A 318 -5.26 -5.84 -4.63
CA ARG A 318 -5.54 -6.60 -3.40
C ARG A 318 -6.14 -5.67 -2.33
N PRO A 319 -6.84 -6.20 -1.30
CA PRO A 319 -7.45 -5.39 -0.25
C PRO A 319 -6.52 -4.36 0.40
N TYR A 320 -5.25 -4.69 0.55
CA TYR A 320 -4.24 -3.81 1.16
C TYR A 320 -3.83 -2.60 0.30
N HIS A 321 -4.26 -2.50 -0.97
CA HIS A 321 -4.05 -1.28 -1.76
C HIS A 321 -4.90 -0.10 -1.27
N VAL A 322 -5.79 -0.30 -0.30
CA VAL A 322 -6.43 0.79 0.45
C VAL A 322 -5.40 1.58 1.27
N ASP A 323 -4.28 0.95 1.65
CA ASP A 323 -3.18 1.58 2.37
C ASP A 323 -2.42 2.58 1.47
N PRO A 324 -2.35 3.88 1.85
CA PRO A 324 -1.66 4.89 1.05
C PRO A 324 -0.15 4.64 0.89
N GLU A 325 0.50 3.99 1.84
CA GLU A 325 1.92 3.64 1.76
C GLU A 325 2.19 2.56 0.70
N ILE A 326 1.22 1.67 0.46
CA ILE A 326 1.29 0.62 -0.56
C ILE A 326 0.82 1.15 -1.91
N ASN A 327 -0.26 1.91 -1.93
CA ASN A 327 -0.86 2.47 -3.16
C ASN A 327 -0.04 3.63 -3.75
N HIS A 328 0.80 4.27 -2.94
CA HIS A 328 1.64 5.42 -3.35
C HIS A 328 0.85 6.61 -3.94
N GLY A 329 -0.45 6.71 -3.68
CA GLY A 329 -1.31 7.79 -4.15
C GLY A 329 -1.70 7.69 -5.63
N ILE A 330 -1.58 6.51 -6.25
CA ILE A 330 -1.98 6.27 -7.64
C ILE A 330 -3.47 6.56 -7.84
N ASP A 331 -4.31 6.19 -6.87
CA ASP A 331 -5.74 6.49 -6.86
C ASP A 331 -6.02 8.00 -6.99
N GLY A 332 -5.32 8.82 -6.19
CA GLY A 332 -5.41 10.28 -6.27
C GLY A 332 -4.87 10.86 -7.57
N LEU A 333 -3.76 10.31 -8.08
CA LEU A 333 -3.18 10.74 -9.36
C LEU A 333 -4.16 10.53 -10.53
N ILE A 334 -4.82 9.39 -10.57
CA ILE A 334 -5.83 9.09 -11.60
C ILE A 334 -6.99 10.10 -11.52
N CYS A 335 -7.46 10.43 -10.31
CA CYS A 335 -8.49 11.45 -10.12
C CYS A 335 -8.00 12.85 -10.54
N ASP A 336 -6.73 13.20 -10.25
CA ASP A 336 -6.14 14.47 -10.67
C ASP A 336 -6.03 14.59 -12.22
N CYS A 337 -6.03 13.47 -12.93
CA CYS A 337 -6.15 13.42 -14.40
C CYS A 337 -7.61 13.52 -14.90
N GLY A 338 -8.58 13.74 -14.03
CA GLY A 338 -9.98 13.93 -14.39
C GLY A 338 -10.81 12.63 -14.49
N ALA A 339 -10.24 11.48 -14.16
CA ALA A 339 -10.93 10.20 -14.21
C ALA A 339 -11.60 9.85 -12.87
N VAL A 340 -12.62 8.99 -12.93
CA VAL A 340 -13.26 8.35 -11.77
C VAL A 340 -12.53 7.04 -11.47
N VAL A 341 -12.18 6.80 -10.20
CA VAL A 341 -11.53 5.57 -9.77
C VAL A 341 -12.51 4.64 -9.07
N VAL A 342 -12.68 3.45 -9.62
CA VAL A 342 -13.41 2.35 -9.00
C VAL A 342 -12.49 1.15 -8.75
N THR A 343 -12.91 0.21 -7.90
CA THR A 343 -12.08 -0.93 -7.49
C THR A 343 -12.91 -2.20 -7.37
#